data_96f7db810aa91a250ac80c2ddd87754f
#
_entry.id   96f7db810aa91a250ac80c2ddd87754f
#
_cell.length_a   1.000
_cell.length_b   1.000
_cell.length_c   1.000
_cell.angle_alpha   90.00
_cell.angle_beta   90.00
_cell.angle_gamma   90.00
#
_symmetry.space_group_name_H-M   'P 1'
#
loop_
_entity.id
_entity.type
_entity.pdbx_description
1 polymer ?
#
loop_
_entity_poly.entity_id
_entity_poly.type
_entity_poly.pdbx_seq_one_letter_code
_entity_poly.pdbx_strand_id
1 'polypeptide(L)'
;MLISENMVIHDGRAIVKSYAKINLTLDVLGRMENGYHEIESIMQTINLFDLIIVDRTERGIQIHTNLKFLPVNEKNIAYKAAALFFKRCRIRGGVKILIHKNIPVAAGLAGGSGNGAAVLAALNVLYNTFLPEEELLEMASELGADIPYCLTGGTMLAKGIGEKLSPMPALKKSIVLLAKPPINISTKTIYEYMDRVEITKRPDTEKMKQALANGDLPGVSENLCNVMEFATIHSAPVIRGIKEKMMMNGALGAVMSGSGPTVFGFFDDYKKAKISHDSFSKLYKEVYLTYTL
;
A
#
# COMPACT_ATOMS: atom_id res chain seq x y z
N MET A 1 -6.74 2.83 -14.98
CA MET A 1 -6.32 2.90 -13.53
C MET A 1 -7.30 2.14 -12.67
N LEU A 2 -6.85 1.25 -11.82
CA LEU A 2 -7.71 0.45 -10.92
C LEU A 2 -8.62 1.32 -10.05
N ILE A 3 -8.13 2.48 -9.58
CA ILE A 3 -8.91 3.35 -8.70
C ILE A 3 -10.16 3.91 -9.38
N SER A 4 -10.10 4.21 -10.68
CA SER A 4 -11.26 4.72 -11.43
C SER A 4 -12.33 3.65 -11.65
N GLU A 5 -11.92 2.38 -11.79
CA GLU A 5 -12.84 1.24 -11.94
C GLU A 5 -13.59 0.92 -10.64
N ASN A 6 -13.06 1.39 -9.49
CA ASN A 6 -13.61 1.18 -8.16
C ASN A 6 -14.26 2.43 -7.58
N MET A 7 -14.70 3.34 -8.46
CA MET A 7 -15.36 4.58 -8.11
C MET A 7 -16.79 4.59 -8.64
N VAL A 8 -17.73 5.01 -7.77
CA VAL A 8 -19.12 5.24 -8.13
C VAL A 8 -19.42 6.73 -7.97
N ILE A 9 -20.03 7.34 -8.99
CA ILE A 9 -20.42 8.75 -8.99
C ILE A 9 -21.94 8.84 -8.96
N HIS A 10 -22.47 9.63 -8.03
CA HIS A 10 -23.90 9.91 -7.93
C HIS A 10 -24.11 11.31 -7.32
N ASP A 11 -24.90 12.17 -7.98
CA ASP A 11 -25.35 13.49 -7.50
C ASP A 11 -24.22 14.37 -6.90
N GLY A 12 -23.11 14.52 -7.62
CA GLY A 12 -21.99 15.34 -7.17
C GLY A 12 -21.14 14.72 -6.04
N ARG A 13 -21.36 13.45 -5.76
CA ARG A 13 -20.62 12.62 -4.81
C ARG A 13 -19.83 11.55 -5.53
N ALA A 14 -18.58 11.34 -5.11
CA ALA A 14 -17.81 10.18 -5.50
C ALA A 14 -17.59 9.25 -4.29
N ILE A 15 -17.76 7.95 -4.50
CA ILE A 15 -17.48 6.90 -3.51
C ILE A 15 -16.41 6.01 -4.11
N VAL A 16 -15.25 5.95 -3.46
CA VAL A 16 -14.05 5.27 -3.96
C VAL A 16 -13.56 4.23 -2.97
N LYS A 17 -13.32 2.99 -3.44
CA LYS A 17 -12.57 1.99 -2.68
C LYS A 17 -11.09 2.22 -2.89
N SER A 18 -10.39 2.63 -1.85
CA SER A 18 -8.95 2.85 -1.82
C SER A 18 -8.26 1.61 -1.28
N TYR A 19 -7.73 0.77 -2.16
CA TYR A 19 -7.16 -0.53 -1.80
C TYR A 19 -5.76 -0.43 -1.18
N ALA A 20 -5.45 -1.38 -0.31
CA ALA A 20 -4.12 -1.61 0.23
C ALA A 20 -3.21 -2.31 -0.77
N LYS A 21 -1.90 -2.19 -0.54
CA LYS A 21 -0.87 -2.97 -1.25
C LYS A 21 -0.04 -3.80 -0.30
N ILE A 22 0.59 -4.82 -0.84
CA ILE A 22 1.71 -5.55 -0.25
C ILE A 22 2.92 -5.48 -1.19
N ASN A 23 4.13 -5.70 -0.65
CA ASN A 23 5.35 -5.82 -1.44
C ASN A 23 5.71 -7.30 -1.53
N LEU A 24 5.61 -7.89 -2.72
CA LEU A 24 6.06 -9.28 -2.96
C LEU A 24 7.58 -9.35 -2.87
N THR A 25 8.26 -8.35 -3.44
CA THR A 25 9.68 -8.10 -3.25
C THR A 25 9.91 -6.65 -2.86
N LEU A 26 10.96 -6.38 -2.10
CA LEU A 26 11.45 -5.03 -1.88
C LEU A 26 12.96 -5.07 -1.65
N ASP A 27 13.70 -4.42 -2.54
CA ASP A 27 15.12 -4.19 -2.43
C ASP A 27 15.41 -2.70 -2.21
N VAL A 28 16.49 -2.41 -1.49
CA VAL A 28 17.07 -1.07 -1.31
C VAL A 28 18.43 -1.09 -1.97
N LEU A 29 18.53 -0.41 -3.12
CA LEU A 29 19.70 -0.49 -3.99
C LEU A 29 20.84 0.43 -3.55
N GLY A 30 20.50 1.53 -2.88
CA GLY A 30 21.48 2.48 -2.35
C GLY A 30 20.86 3.84 -2.06
N ARG A 31 21.70 4.74 -1.54
CA ARG A 31 21.31 6.12 -1.26
C ARG A 31 21.61 7.01 -2.46
N MET A 32 20.63 7.82 -2.85
CA MET A 32 20.73 8.78 -3.95
C MET A 32 21.30 10.12 -3.44
N GLU A 33 21.81 10.96 -4.35
CA GLU A 33 22.34 12.31 -4.03
C GLU A 33 21.31 13.23 -3.36
N ASN A 34 20.02 13.06 -3.69
CA ASN A 34 18.93 13.83 -3.07
C ASN A 34 18.55 13.35 -1.66
N GLY A 35 19.28 12.36 -1.10
CA GLY A 35 19.09 11.81 0.23
C GLY A 35 18.01 10.73 0.35
N TYR A 36 17.24 10.45 -0.69
CA TYR A 36 16.34 9.30 -0.77
C TYR A 36 17.11 8.00 -1.05
N HIS A 37 16.44 6.86 -0.89
CA HIS A 37 16.98 5.56 -1.28
C HIS A 37 16.33 5.09 -2.58
N GLU A 38 17.15 4.61 -3.49
CA GLU A 38 16.67 3.91 -4.67
C GLU A 38 16.18 2.53 -4.26
N ILE A 39 14.97 2.18 -4.72
CA ILE A 39 14.35 0.88 -4.46
C ILE A 39 13.98 0.16 -5.75
N GLU A 40 13.89 -1.17 -5.65
CA GLU A 40 13.21 -2.01 -6.61
C GLU A 40 12.20 -2.89 -5.86
N SER A 41 10.93 -2.85 -6.25
CA SER A 41 9.87 -3.57 -5.53
C SER A 41 8.78 -4.05 -6.47
N ILE A 42 8.35 -5.29 -6.31
CA ILE A 42 7.12 -5.77 -6.95
C ILE A 42 5.99 -5.60 -5.95
N MET A 43 5.04 -4.73 -6.30
CA MET A 43 3.88 -4.41 -5.50
C MET A 43 2.63 -5.12 -6.01
N GLN A 44 1.75 -5.53 -5.10
CA GLN A 44 0.50 -6.21 -5.39
C GLN A 44 -0.66 -5.59 -4.62
N THR A 45 -1.75 -5.27 -5.32
CA THR A 45 -3.00 -4.80 -4.70
C THR A 45 -3.73 -5.97 -4.04
N ILE A 46 -4.31 -5.72 -2.87
CA ILE A 46 -5.11 -6.69 -2.11
C ILE A 46 -6.50 -6.13 -1.80
N ASN A 47 -7.48 -7.01 -1.62
CA ASN A 47 -8.88 -6.67 -1.34
C ASN A 47 -9.11 -6.29 0.14
N LEU A 48 -8.29 -5.38 0.66
CA LEU A 48 -8.49 -4.65 1.90
C LEU A 48 -8.49 -3.17 1.54
N PHE A 49 -9.54 -2.43 1.89
CA PHE A 49 -9.70 -1.06 1.41
C PHE A 49 -10.28 -0.12 2.45
N ASP A 50 -9.92 1.16 2.34
CA ASP A 50 -10.62 2.27 2.95
C ASP A 50 -11.75 2.72 2.02
N LEU A 51 -12.85 3.21 2.58
CA LEU A 51 -13.91 3.84 1.81
C LEU A 51 -13.77 5.35 1.88
N ILE A 52 -13.61 5.98 0.72
CA ILE A 52 -13.43 7.42 0.59
C ILE A 52 -14.68 8.00 -0.07
N ILE A 53 -15.37 8.90 0.63
CA ILE A 53 -16.52 9.61 0.10
C ILE A 53 -16.11 11.07 -0.08
N VAL A 54 -16.31 11.58 -1.30
CA VAL A 54 -15.91 12.93 -1.70
C VAL A 54 -17.13 13.69 -2.21
N ASP A 55 -17.50 14.76 -1.53
CA ASP A 55 -18.61 15.65 -1.90
C ASP A 55 -18.06 17.00 -2.34
N ARG A 56 -18.58 17.56 -3.45
CA ARG A 56 -18.31 18.95 -3.81
C ARG A 56 -18.95 19.90 -2.81
N THR A 57 -18.24 20.98 -2.49
CA THR A 57 -18.77 22.09 -1.69
C THR A 57 -18.41 23.42 -2.34
N GLU A 58 -18.99 24.51 -1.86
CA GLU A 58 -18.72 25.81 -2.43
C GLU A 58 -17.28 26.30 -2.21
N ARG A 59 -16.69 25.98 -1.05
CA ARG A 59 -15.33 26.40 -0.69
C ARG A 59 -14.71 25.58 0.40
N GLY A 60 -13.37 25.60 0.44
CA GLY A 60 -12.56 25.00 1.50
C GLY A 60 -12.40 23.48 1.37
N ILE A 61 -11.56 22.92 2.21
CA ILE A 61 -11.30 21.47 2.29
C ILE A 61 -11.66 21.00 3.69
N GLN A 62 -12.59 20.08 3.79
CA GLN A 62 -13.04 19.51 5.05
C GLN A 62 -12.76 18.01 5.05
N ILE A 63 -12.15 17.49 6.12
CA ILE A 63 -11.90 16.06 6.30
C ILE A 63 -12.62 15.56 7.55
N HIS A 64 -13.24 14.40 7.42
CA HIS A 64 -13.80 13.61 8.50
C HIS A 64 -13.27 12.18 8.44
N THR A 65 -13.04 11.56 9.60
CA THR A 65 -12.57 10.19 9.69
C THR A 65 -13.18 9.48 10.90
N ASN A 66 -13.32 8.16 10.83
CA ASN A 66 -13.75 7.31 11.94
C ASN A 66 -12.65 7.13 13.02
N LEU A 67 -11.40 7.55 12.77
CA LEU A 67 -10.28 7.43 13.72
C LEU A 67 -9.90 8.81 14.27
N LYS A 68 -10.22 9.07 15.52
CA LYS A 68 -10.03 10.38 16.20
C LYS A 68 -8.58 10.89 16.23
N PHE A 69 -7.60 9.99 16.13
CA PHE A 69 -6.17 10.35 16.19
C PHE A 69 -5.59 10.75 14.82
N LEU A 70 -6.32 10.51 13.73
CA LEU A 70 -5.85 10.93 12.40
C LEU A 70 -6.03 12.43 12.21
N PRO A 71 -5.04 13.13 11.62
CA PRO A 71 -5.18 14.55 11.33
C PRO A 71 -6.28 14.79 10.30
N VAL A 72 -7.06 15.86 10.49
CA VAL A 72 -8.12 16.31 9.58
C VAL A 72 -7.79 17.66 8.92
N ASN A 73 -6.52 18.01 8.87
CA ASN A 73 -5.96 19.25 8.33
C ASN A 73 -4.86 18.94 7.29
N GLU A 74 -4.01 19.92 6.98
CA GLU A 74 -2.92 19.84 5.99
C GLU A 74 -1.85 18.76 6.28
N LYS A 75 -1.86 18.14 7.46
CA LYS A 75 -1.01 16.96 7.74
C LYS A 75 -1.56 15.67 7.13
N ASN A 76 -2.83 15.67 6.71
CA ASN A 76 -3.45 14.51 6.06
C ASN A 76 -3.14 14.51 4.57
N ILE A 77 -2.73 13.37 4.02
CA ILE A 77 -2.42 13.23 2.57
C ILE A 77 -3.64 13.52 1.70
N ALA A 78 -4.85 13.12 2.12
CA ALA A 78 -6.09 13.42 1.40
C ALA A 78 -6.36 14.95 1.31
N TYR A 79 -6.02 15.70 2.37
CA TYR A 79 -6.08 17.16 2.35
C TYR A 79 -5.07 17.73 1.35
N LYS A 80 -3.82 17.27 1.42
CA LYS A 80 -2.75 17.71 0.50
C LYS A 80 -3.11 17.42 -0.96
N ALA A 81 -3.70 16.27 -1.23
CA ALA A 81 -4.15 15.88 -2.56
C ALA A 81 -5.21 16.86 -3.09
N ALA A 82 -6.22 17.17 -2.28
CA ALA A 82 -7.25 18.13 -2.67
C ALA A 82 -6.68 19.56 -2.87
N ALA A 83 -5.80 20.02 -1.97
CA ALA A 83 -5.17 21.32 -2.08
C ALA A 83 -4.30 21.45 -3.34
N LEU A 84 -3.49 20.41 -3.64
CA LEU A 84 -2.68 20.35 -4.85
C LEU A 84 -3.56 20.36 -6.11
N PHE A 85 -4.63 19.55 -6.13
CA PHE A 85 -5.57 19.48 -7.26
C PHE A 85 -6.20 20.85 -7.55
N PHE A 86 -6.76 21.53 -6.54
CA PHE A 86 -7.36 22.85 -6.71
C PHE A 86 -6.36 23.89 -7.21
N LYS A 87 -5.12 23.85 -6.68
CA LYS A 87 -4.04 24.75 -7.12
C LYS A 87 -3.67 24.52 -8.59
N ARG A 88 -3.41 23.27 -8.98
CA ARG A 88 -2.98 22.89 -10.35
C ARG A 88 -4.06 23.19 -11.38
N CYS A 89 -5.31 22.82 -11.08
CA CYS A 89 -6.45 23.03 -11.98
C CYS A 89 -7.03 24.45 -11.91
N ARG A 90 -6.51 25.35 -11.04
CA ARG A 90 -7.03 26.71 -10.81
C ARG A 90 -8.51 26.77 -10.52
N ILE A 91 -9.02 25.77 -9.81
CA ILE A 91 -10.43 25.63 -9.48
C ILE A 91 -10.74 26.45 -8.21
N ARG A 92 -11.78 27.29 -8.32
CA ARG A 92 -12.40 27.94 -7.17
C ARG A 92 -13.58 27.07 -6.72
N GLY A 93 -13.40 26.33 -5.64
CA GLY A 93 -14.39 25.41 -5.12
C GLY A 93 -13.97 24.84 -3.78
N GLY A 94 -14.69 23.82 -3.32
CA GLY A 94 -14.38 23.15 -2.07
C GLY A 94 -14.78 21.68 -2.08
N VAL A 95 -14.30 20.95 -1.09
CA VAL A 95 -14.56 19.52 -0.98
C VAL A 95 -14.73 19.11 0.48
N LYS A 96 -15.69 18.22 0.70
CA LYS A 96 -15.81 17.47 1.95
C LYS A 96 -15.41 16.02 1.68
N ILE A 97 -14.46 15.52 2.45
CA ILE A 97 -13.89 14.19 2.32
C ILE A 97 -14.20 13.41 3.59
N LEU A 98 -14.90 12.30 3.47
CA LEU A 98 -15.09 11.34 4.56
C LEU A 98 -14.21 10.13 4.30
N ILE A 99 -13.31 9.83 5.23
CA ILE A 99 -12.39 8.68 5.18
C ILE A 99 -12.86 7.64 6.19
N HIS A 100 -13.38 6.52 5.72
CA HIS A 100 -13.67 5.37 6.57
C HIS A 100 -12.48 4.40 6.51
N LYS A 101 -11.61 4.49 7.52
CA LYS A 101 -10.37 3.69 7.62
C LYS A 101 -10.67 2.28 8.05
N ASN A 102 -10.26 1.31 7.23
CA ASN A 102 -10.19 -0.11 7.53
C ASN A 102 -8.76 -0.64 7.39
N ILE A 103 -7.95 -0.02 6.51
CA ILE A 103 -6.53 -0.36 6.39
C ILE A 103 -5.80 0.13 7.64
N PRO A 104 -5.02 -0.72 8.32
CA PRO A 104 -4.21 -0.33 9.47
C PRO A 104 -3.32 0.89 9.20
N VAL A 105 -3.23 1.79 10.16
CA VAL A 105 -2.39 2.99 10.05
C VAL A 105 -0.94 2.65 10.36
N ALA A 106 0.01 3.26 9.63
CA ALA A 106 1.45 3.05 9.76
C ALA A 106 1.82 1.55 9.69
N ALA A 107 1.33 0.86 8.68
CA ALA A 107 1.35 -0.59 8.56
C ALA A 107 2.18 -1.14 7.39
N GLY A 108 2.79 -0.30 6.56
CA GLY A 108 3.47 -0.73 5.33
C GLY A 108 2.53 -1.10 4.17
N LEU A 109 1.22 -0.76 4.29
CA LEU A 109 0.15 -1.14 3.35
C LEU A 109 -0.35 0.03 2.47
N ALA A 110 0.33 1.16 2.47
CA ALA A 110 0.03 2.38 1.70
C ALA A 110 -1.38 2.98 1.91
N GLY A 111 -2.06 2.72 3.05
CA GLY A 111 -3.44 3.19 3.27
C GLY A 111 -3.60 4.71 3.18
N GLY A 112 -2.66 5.51 3.70
CA GLY A 112 -2.68 6.97 3.56
C GLY A 112 -2.47 7.43 2.13
N SER A 113 -1.52 6.81 1.42
CA SER A 113 -1.23 7.09 0.01
C SER A 113 -2.44 6.77 -0.87
N GLY A 114 -3.09 5.64 -0.62
CA GLY A 114 -4.34 5.27 -1.29
C GLY A 114 -5.45 6.29 -1.09
N ASN A 115 -5.59 6.85 0.13
CA ASN A 115 -6.60 7.89 0.38
C ASN A 115 -6.31 9.15 -0.45
N GLY A 116 -5.03 9.56 -0.58
CA GLY A 116 -4.63 10.67 -1.45
C GLY A 116 -4.94 10.40 -2.93
N ALA A 117 -4.59 9.20 -3.42
CA ALA A 117 -4.90 8.76 -4.77
C ALA A 117 -6.41 8.79 -5.05
N ALA A 118 -7.22 8.28 -4.13
CA ALA A 118 -8.68 8.28 -4.26
C ALA A 118 -9.24 9.71 -4.36
N VAL A 119 -8.71 10.65 -3.61
CA VAL A 119 -9.13 12.06 -3.66
C VAL A 119 -8.76 12.68 -5.00
N LEU A 120 -7.53 12.48 -5.52
CA LEU A 120 -7.14 12.99 -6.85
C LEU A 120 -8.07 12.47 -7.95
N ALA A 121 -8.31 11.16 -7.99
CA ALA A 121 -9.18 10.53 -8.97
C ALA A 121 -10.64 11.04 -8.86
N ALA A 122 -11.17 11.15 -7.63
CA ALA A 122 -12.51 11.63 -7.39
C ALA A 122 -12.71 13.09 -7.84
N LEU A 123 -11.75 13.96 -7.51
CA LEU A 123 -11.81 15.38 -7.89
C LEU A 123 -11.72 15.57 -9.40
N ASN A 124 -10.90 14.76 -10.09
CA ASN A 124 -10.77 14.79 -11.55
C ASN A 124 -12.13 14.58 -12.24
N VAL A 125 -12.96 13.66 -11.74
CA VAL A 125 -14.29 13.41 -12.28
C VAL A 125 -15.30 14.43 -11.76
N LEU A 126 -15.34 14.71 -10.45
CA LEU A 126 -16.33 15.60 -9.85
C LEU A 126 -16.25 17.04 -10.37
N TYR A 127 -15.06 17.51 -10.72
CA TYR A 127 -14.85 18.85 -11.26
C TYR A 127 -14.80 18.90 -12.79
N ASN A 128 -15.04 17.74 -13.46
CA ASN A 128 -15.04 17.61 -14.92
C ASN A 128 -13.72 18.12 -15.56
N THR A 129 -12.60 17.93 -14.86
CA THR A 129 -11.28 18.32 -15.37
C THR A 129 -10.75 17.31 -16.37
N PHE A 130 -11.08 16.03 -16.19
CA PHE A 130 -10.71 14.91 -17.07
C PHE A 130 -9.23 14.94 -17.46
N LEU A 131 -8.38 15.29 -16.48
CA LEU A 131 -6.93 15.26 -16.67
C LEU A 131 -6.48 13.88 -17.15
N PRO A 132 -5.54 13.81 -18.10
CA PRO A 132 -4.97 12.54 -18.53
C PRO A 132 -4.24 11.84 -17.38
N GLU A 133 -4.01 10.52 -17.55
CA GLU A 133 -3.39 9.69 -16.53
C GLU A 133 -2.01 10.20 -16.13
N GLU A 134 -1.20 10.67 -17.10
CA GLU A 134 0.13 11.19 -16.86
C GLU A 134 0.13 12.38 -15.89
N GLU A 135 -0.81 13.33 -16.06
CA GLU A 135 -0.89 14.49 -15.18
C GLU A 135 -1.32 14.10 -13.76
N LEU A 136 -2.22 13.12 -13.62
CA LEU A 136 -2.61 12.60 -12.30
C LEU A 136 -1.43 11.87 -11.62
N LEU A 137 -0.63 11.12 -12.37
CA LEU A 137 0.57 10.44 -11.87
C LEU A 137 1.66 11.43 -11.45
N GLU A 138 1.85 12.53 -12.20
CA GLU A 138 2.75 13.62 -11.78
C GLU A 138 2.33 14.22 -10.45
N MET A 139 1.04 14.60 -10.32
CA MET A 139 0.51 15.13 -9.06
C MET A 139 0.63 14.12 -7.91
N ALA A 140 0.42 12.85 -8.19
CA ALA A 140 0.57 11.77 -7.22
C ALA A 140 2.02 11.66 -6.73
N SER A 141 2.99 11.75 -7.63
CA SER A 141 4.43 11.68 -7.31
C SER A 141 4.90 12.84 -6.44
N GLU A 142 4.33 14.05 -6.62
CA GLU A 142 4.61 15.21 -5.75
C GLU A 142 4.13 15.00 -4.30
N LEU A 143 3.09 14.19 -4.10
CA LEU A 143 2.50 13.93 -2.79
C LEU A 143 3.17 12.79 -2.02
N GLY A 144 3.73 11.80 -2.74
CA GLY A 144 4.46 10.68 -2.15
C GLY A 144 4.66 9.50 -3.08
N ALA A 145 5.72 8.73 -2.83
CA ALA A 145 6.21 7.67 -3.71
C ALA A 145 5.20 6.53 -3.98
N ASP A 146 4.39 6.14 -2.99
CA ASP A 146 3.39 5.07 -3.15
C ASP A 146 2.08 5.54 -3.83
N ILE A 147 1.87 6.86 -4.00
CA ILE A 147 0.57 7.38 -4.48
C ILE A 147 0.34 7.07 -5.96
N PRO A 148 1.35 7.15 -6.86
CA PRO A 148 1.20 6.69 -8.24
C PRO A 148 0.75 5.24 -8.33
N TYR A 149 1.35 4.34 -7.53
CA TYR A 149 0.93 2.95 -7.47
C TYR A 149 -0.53 2.80 -7.01
N CYS A 150 -0.96 3.57 -6.01
CA CYS A 150 -2.35 3.52 -5.52
C CYS A 150 -3.37 4.00 -6.56
N LEU A 151 -2.98 4.85 -7.51
CA LEU A 151 -3.82 5.20 -8.68
C LEU A 151 -3.90 4.03 -9.67
N THR A 152 -2.75 3.44 -10.00
CA THR A 152 -2.63 2.42 -11.05
C THR A 152 -3.14 1.07 -10.58
N GLY A 153 -2.67 0.58 -9.43
CA GLY A 153 -3.02 -0.72 -8.84
C GLY A 153 -2.46 -1.92 -9.59
N GLY A 154 -2.93 -3.12 -9.24
CA GLY A 154 -2.54 -4.37 -9.86
C GLY A 154 -1.20 -4.91 -9.37
N THR A 155 -0.47 -5.65 -10.25
CA THR A 155 0.89 -6.13 -10.01
C THR A 155 1.86 -5.24 -10.78
N MET A 156 2.74 -4.50 -10.07
CA MET A 156 3.64 -3.53 -10.67
C MET A 156 5.06 -3.69 -10.15
N LEU A 157 6.05 -3.52 -11.04
CA LEU A 157 7.43 -3.25 -10.67
C LEU A 157 7.59 -1.75 -10.45
N ALA A 158 7.96 -1.37 -9.24
CA ALA A 158 8.25 0.00 -8.84
C ALA A 158 9.75 0.20 -8.69
N LYS A 159 10.29 1.26 -9.29
CA LYS A 159 11.70 1.68 -9.23
C LYS A 159 11.82 3.15 -8.84
N GLY A 160 13.06 3.66 -8.76
CA GLY A 160 13.35 5.00 -8.24
C GLY A 160 13.12 5.04 -6.74
N ILE A 161 12.33 5.97 -6.24
CA ILE A 161 11.87 5.98 -4.84
C ILE A 161 10.55 5.20 -4.65
N GLY A 162 10.01 4.58 -5.72
CA GLY A 162 8.76 3.84 -5.79
C GLY A 162 7.74 4.39 -6.79
N GLU A 163 8.07 5.50 -7.46
CA GLU A 163 7.18 6.24 -8.37
C GLU A 163 7.24 5.76 -9.83
N LYS A 164 8.34 5.09 -10.24
CA LYS A 164 8.51 4.61 -11.62
C LYS A 164 7.90 3.22 -11.75
N LEU A 165 6.72 3.16 -12.33
CA LEU A 165 5.93 1.95 -12.40
C LEU A 165 6.01 1.28 -13.77
N SER A 166 6.14 -0.05 -13.76
CA SER A 166 6.05 -0.89 -14.96
C SER A 166 5.13 -2.08 -14.68
N PRO A 167 4.19 -2.41 -15.57
CA PRO A 167 3.28 -3.52 -15.36
C PRO A 167 4.03 -4.86 -15.31
N MET A 168 3.55 -5.74 -14.44
CA MET A 168 4.04 -7.11 -14.29
C MET A 168 2.91 -8.10 -14.64
N PRO A 169 3.23 -9.38 -14.94
CA PRO A 169 2.20 -10.39 -15.05
C PRO A 169 1.33 -10.42 -13.78
N ALA A 170 0.01 -10.41 -13.97
CA ALA A 170 -0.94 -10.35 -12.87
C ALA A 170 -0.86 -11.59 -11.98
N LEU A 171 -0.76 -11.39 -10.66
CA LEU A 171 -0.91 -12.49 -9.71
C LEU A 171 -2.39 -12.93 -9.69
N LYS A 172 -2.63 -14.23 -9.94
CA LYS A 172 -3.98 -14.80 -9.82
C LYS A 172 -4.53 -14.58 -8.41
N LYS A 173 -5.87 -14.51 -8.30
CA LYS A 173 -6.56 -14.35 -7.01
C LYS A 173 -6.07 -15.41 -6.00
N SER A 174 -5.36 -14.95 -4.98
CA SER A 174 -4.68 -15.77 -3.97
C SER A 174 -5.08 -15.35 -2.57
N ILE A 175 -5.17 -16.31 -1.65
CA ILE A 175 -5.52 -16.05 -0.25
C ILE A 175 -4.33 -15.39 0.46
N VAL A 176 -4.60 -14.26 1.12
CA VAL A 176 -3.61 -13.48 1.88
C VAL A 176 -4.07 -13.33 3.32
N LEU A 177 -3.25 -13.75 4.26
CA LEU A 177 -3.40 -13.43 5.67
C LEU A 177 -2.45 -12.30 6.04
N LEU A 178 -2.98 -11.26 6.68
CA LEU A 178 -2.23 -10.12 7.20
C LEU A 178 -2.28 -10.15 8.73
N ALA A 179 -1.15 -9.93 9.40
CA ALA A 179 -1.09 -9.75 10.84
C ALA A 179 -0.19 -8.55 11.18
N LYS A 180 -0.74 -7.56 11.89
CA LYS A 180 -0.01 -6.37 12.34
C LYS A 180 0.10 -6.38 13.86
N PRO A 181 1.31 -6.49 14.41
CA PRO A 181 1.53 -6.33 15.85
C PRO A 181 1.29 -4.86 16.27
N PRO A 182 0.96 -4.60 17.55
CA PRO A 182 0.66 -3.25 18.06
C PRO A 182 1.94 -2.43 18.30
N ILE A 183 2.81 -2.36 17.29
CA ILE A 183 4.03 -1.56 17.30
C ILE A 183 4.03 -0.58 16.13
N ASN A 184 4.79 0.50 16.26
CA ASN A 184 5.02 1.47 15.21
C ASN A 184 6.49 1.41 14.79
N ILE A 185 6.73 1.43 13.50
CA ILE A 185 8.08 1.43 12.92
C ILE A 185 8.24 2.71 12.11
N SER A 186 9.34 3.41 12.35
CA SER A 186 9.71 4.59 11.59
C SER A 186 10.42 4.17 10.32
N THR A 187 9.82 4.45 9.17
CA THR A 187 10.44 4.19 7.86
C THR A 187 11.80 4.89 7.74
N LYS A 188 11.92 6.13 8.27
CA LYS A 188 13.20 6.86 8.28
C LYS A 188 14.29 6.08 9.03
N THR A 189 13.97 5.59 10.23
CA THR A 189 14.92 4.83 11.05
C THR A 189 15.34 3.52 10.37
N ILE A 190 14.42 2.87 9.64
CA ILE A 190 14.76 1.65 8.88
C ILE A 190 15.76 1.97 7.78
N TYR A 191 15.54 3.04 6.98
CA TYR A 191 16.49 3.43 5.94
C TYR A 191 17.87 3.83 6.51
N GLU A 192 17.92 4.57 7.64
CA GLU A 192 19.17 4.92 8.32
C GLU A 192 19.94 3.68 8.82
N TYR A 193 19.22 2.62 9.17
CA TYR A 193 19.84 1.35 9.54
C TYR A 193 20.33 0.58 8.31
N MET A 194 19.56 0.59 7.21
CA MET A 194 19.95 -0.05 5.95
C MET A 194 21.26 0.50 5.38
N ASP A 195 21.57 1.78 5.62
CA ASP A 195 22.86 2.38 5.24
C ASP A 195 24.09 1.74 5.93
N ARG A 196 23.88 0.94 6.99
CA ARG A 196 24.93 0.41 7.85
C ARG A 196 24.97 -1.13 7.91
N VAL A 197 23.97 -1.78 7.35
CA VAL A 197 23.82 -3.24 7.43
C VAL A 197 24.23 -3.88 6.11
N GLU A 198 24.96 -5.00 6.20
CA GLU A 198 25.21 -5.84 5.04
C GLU A 198 23.96 -6.66 4.69
N ILE A 199 23.49 -6.52 3.45
CA ILE A 199 22.33 -7.24 2.95
C ILE A 199 22.83 -8.55 2.34
N THR A 200 22.67 -9.64 3.07
CA THR A 200 23.15 -10.98 2.67
C THR A 200 22.23 -11.72 1.71
N LYS A 201 20.95 -11.32 1.64
CA LYS A 201 19.95 -11.90 0.72
C LYS A 201 19.14 -10.80 0.06
N ARG A 202 19.15 -10.77 -1.27
CA ARG A 202 18.38 -9.83 -2.08
C ARG A 202 17.28 -10.54 -2.85
N PRO A 203 16.20 -9.83 -3.24
CA PRO A 203 15.17 -10.36 -4.13
C PRO A 203 15.75 -10.78 -5.48
N ASP A 204 15.18 -11.85 -6.05
CA ASP A 204 15.40 -12.24 -7.44
C ASP A 204 14.17 -11.82 -8.26
N THR A 205 14.22 -10.62 -8.82
CA THR A 205 13.12 -10.02 -9.58
C THR A 205 12.74 -10.85 -10.81
N GLU A 206 13.71 -11.49 -11.49
CA GLU A 206 13.43 -12.29 -12.67
C GLU A 206 12.75 -13.61 -12.31
N LYS A 207 13.16 -14.30 -11.24
CA LYS A 207 12.44 -15.48 -10.76
C LYS A 207 11.02 -15.14 -10.31
N MET A 208 10.83 -14.03 -9.59
CA MET A 208 9.50 -13.58 -9.22
C MET A 208 8.63 -13.32 -10.45
N LYS A 209 9.16 -12.65 -11.48
CA LYS A 209 8.47 -12.38 -12.74
C LYS A 209 8.07 -13.66 -13.47
N GLN A 210 8.96 -14.67 -13.51
CA GLN A 210 8.67 -15.98 -14.10
C GLN A 210 7.56 -16.70 -13.34
N ALA A 211 7.61 -16.72 -12.01
CA ALA A 211 6.57 -17.33 -11.17
C ALA A 211 5.21 -16.65 -11.38
N LEU A 212 5.17 -15.31 -11.44
CA LEU A 212 3.96 -14.54 -11.76
C LEU A 212 3.41 -14.90 -13.15
N ALA A 213 4.26 -14.93 -14.19
CA ALA A 213 3.87 -15.24 -15.56
C ALA A 213 3.28 -16.65 -15.70
N ASN A 214 3.81 -17.60 -14.93
CA ASN A 214 3.32 -18.98 -14.90
C ASN A 214 2.07 -19.16 -14.01
N GLY A 215 1.70 -18.14 -13.23
CA GLY A 215 0.63 -18.24 -12.22
C GLY A 215 0.96 -19.24 -11.11
N ASP A 216 2.24 -19.40 -10.82
CA ASP A 216 2.80 -20.32 -9.85
C ASP A 216 2.85 -19.67 -8.46
N LEU A 217 1.78 -19.85 -7.67
CA LEU A 217 1.70 -19.28 -6.32
C LEU A 217 2.77 -19.83 -5.35
N PRO A 218 3.09 -21.16 -5.35
CA PRO A 218 4.24 -21.67 -4.61
C PRO A 218 5.54 -20.94 -4.98
N GLY A 219 5.88 -20.83 -6.27
CA GLY A 219 7.07 -20.13 -6.75
C GLY A 219 7.07 -18.65 -6.37
N VAL A 220 5.93 -17.94 -6.44
CA VAL A 220 5.80 -16.58 -5.92
C VAL A 220 6.11 -16.53 -4.43
N SER A 221 5.58 -17.49 -3.65
CA SER A 221 5.74 -17.53 -2.20
C SER A 221 7.18 -17.82 -1.75
N GLU A 222 7.90 -18.67 -2.49
CA GLU A 222 9.33 -18.98 -2.25
C GLU A 222 10.24 -17.79 -2.56
N ASN A 223 9.86 -16.95 -3.53
CA ASN A 223 10.63 -15.76 -3.93
C ASN A 223 10.23 -14.48 -3.17
N LEU A 224 9.35 -14.54 -2.17
CA LEU A 224 9.05 -13.41 -1.30
C LEU A 224 10.32 -12.95 -0.57
N CYS A 225 10.65 -11.66 -0.72
CA CYS A 225 11.86 -11.12 -0.10
C CYS A 225 11.71 -9.61 0.14
N ASN A 226 12.01 -9.16 1.35
CA ASN A 226 12.04 -7.76 1.72
C ASN A 226 13.30 -7.47 2.53
N VAL A 227 14.25 -6.75 1.93
CA VAL A 227 15.54 -6.47 2.58
C VAL A 227 15.38 -5.57 3.82
N MET A 228 14.31 -4.82 3.96
CA MET A 228 14.05 -4.03 5.17
C MET A 228 13.83 -4.90 6.42
N GLU A 229 13.52 -6.21 6.25
CA GLU A 229 13.43 -7.14 7.38
C GLU A 229 14.77 -7.26 8.14
N PHE A 230 15.92 -7.10 7.49
CA PHE A 230 17.23 -7.14 8.17
C PHE A 230 17.31 -6.06 9.25
N ALA A 231 16.81 -4.86 8.97
CA ALA A 231 16.75 -3.79 9.95
C ALA A 231 15.60 -3.97 10.95
N THR A 232 14.41 -4.31 10.45
CA THR A 232 13.21 -4.34 11.26
C THR A 232 13.18 -5.48 12.27
N ILE A 233 13.61 -6.68 11.88
CA ILE A 233 13.63 -7.86 12.78
C ILE A 233 14.64 -7.67 13.93
N HIS A 234 15.72 -6.94 13.70
CA HIS A 234 16.67 -6.63 14.77
C HIS A 234 16.01 -5.76 15.87
N SER A 235 15.28 -4.73 15.47
CA SER A 235 14.61 -3.81 16.40
C SER A 235 13.24 -4.31 16.90
N ALA A 236 12.60 -5.21 16.15
CA ALA A 236 11.27 -5.75 16.42
C ALA A 236 11.21 -7.27 16.15
N PRO A 237 11.76 -8.12 17.04
CA PRO A 237 11.82 -9.58 16.84
C PRO A 237 10.46 -10.25 16.66
N VAL A 238 9.37 -9.60 17.11
CA VAL A 238 7.99 -10.08 16.92
C VAL A 238 7.65 -10.34 15.46
N ILE A 239 8.26 -9.62 14.52
CA ILE A 239 8.08 -9.82 13.06
C ILE A 239 8.51 -11.23 12.67
N ARG A 240 9.67 -11.68 13.14
CA ARG A 240 10.15 -13.05 12.90
C ARG A 240 9.17 -14.08 13.45
N GLY A 241 8.71 -13.91 14.69
CA GLY A 241 7.77 -14.83 15.31
C GLY A 241 6.42 -14.93 14.58
N ILE A 242 5.94 -13.82 14.01
CA ILE A 242 4.72 -13.84 13.16
C ILE A 242 4.97 -14.64 11.88
N LYS A 243 6.09 -14.43 11.18
CA LYS A 243 6.46 -15.17 9.98
C LYS A 243 6.53 -16.68 10.25
N GLU A 244 7.32 -17.07 11.24
CA GLU A 244 7.49 -18.48 11.65
C GLU A 244 6.14 -19.13 11.98
N LYS A 245 5.29 -18.43 12.76
CA LYS A 245 3.95 -18.93 13.10
C LYS A 245 3.04 -19.05 11.88
N MET A 246 3.10 -18.13 10.90
CA MET A 246 2.36 -18.27 9.62
C MET A 246 2.80 -19.52 8.86
N MET A 247 4.12 -19.73 8.76
CA MET A 247 4.68 -20.93 8.09
C MET A 247 4.28 -22.22 8.81
N MET A 248 4.35 -22.28 10.15
CA MET A 248 3.89 -23.44 10.95
C MET A 248 2.39 -23.71 10.75
N ASN A 249 1.59 -22.69 10.48
CA ASN A 249 0.15 -22.80 10.21
C ASN A 249 -0.16 -23.11 8.74
N GLY A 250 0.86 -23.39 7.92
CA GLY A 250 0.70 -23.84 6.53
C GLY A 250 0.65 -22.71 5.49
N ALA A 251 1.21 -21.54 5.77
CA ALA A 251 1.48 -20.56 4.72
C ALA A 251 2.53 -21.09 3.75
N LEU A 252 2.37 -20.81 2.46
CA LEU A 252 3.35 -21.14 1.42
C LEU A 252 4.62 -20.27 1.51
N GLY A 253 4.46 -19.05 1.99
CA GLY A 253 5.53 -18.08 2.25
C GLY A 253 4.99 -16.92 3.08
N ALA A 254 5.86 -16.27 3.85
CA ALA A 254 5.50 -15.10 4.65
C ALA A 254 6.61 -14.07 4.67
N VAL A 255 6.24 -12.78 4.53
CA VAL A 255 7.18 -11.66 4.51
C VAL A 255 6.52 -10.38 5.05
N MET A 256 7.32 -9.44 5.52
CA MET A 256 6.87 -8.11 5.93
C MET A 256 6.58 -7.22 4.73
N SER A 257 5.50 -6.43 4.77
CA SER A 257 5.15 -5.46 3.74
C SER A 257 5.77 -4.09 4.01
N GLY A 258 6.46 -3.53 3.02
CA GLY A 258 7.12 -2.21 3.13
C GLY A 258 8.10 -2.16 4.30
N SER A 259 8.14 -1.05 5.01
CA SER A 259 8.91 -0.89 6.25
C SER A 259 8.27 -1.57 7.47
N GLY A 260 7.16 -2.26 7.28
CA GLY A 260 6.41 -2.95 8.31
C GLY A 260 5.42 -2.06 9.09
N PRO A 261 4.93 -2.55 10.25
CA PRO A 261 5.21 -3.85 10.87
C PRO A 261 4.31 -5.00 10.38
N THR A 262 3.46 -4.79 9.37
CA THR A 262 2.55 -5.85 8.89
C THR A 262 3.34 -6.96 8.22
N VAL A 263 3.09 -8.19 8.66
CA VAL A 263 3.52 -9.41 7.97
C VAL A 263 2.33 -9.97 7.21
N PHE A 264 2.57 -10.43 5.99
CA PHE A 264 1.57 -11.19 5.25
C PHE A 264 2.11 -12.57 4.87
N GLY A 265 1.18 -13.51 4.66
CA GLY A 265 1.48 -14.84 4.14
C GLY A 265 0.45 -15.28 3.12
N PHE A 266 0.90 -16.03 2.10
CA PHE A 266 0.04 -16.68 1.12
C PHE A 266 -0.37 -18.07 1.56
N PHE A 267 -1.61 -18.45 1.22
CA PHE A 267 -2.17 -19.77 1.49
C PHE A 267 -2.85 -20.33 0.22
N ASP A 268 -2.73 -21.61 0.01
CA ASP A 268 -3.45 -22.37 -1.02
C ASP A 268 -4.75 -23.00 -0.51
N ASP A 269 -4.91 -23.10 0.81
CA ASP A 269 -6.05 -23.71 1.50
C ASP A 269 -6.72 -22.70 2.43
N TYR A 270 -8.02 -22.42 2.18
CA TYR A 270 -8.81 -21.50 3.00
C TYR A 270 -8.96 -21.95 4.45
N LYS A 271 -9.05 -23.26 4.72
CA LYS A 271 -9.19 -23.80 6.11
C LYS A 271 -7.92 -23.53 6.90
N LYS A 272 -6.73 -23.78 6.32
CA LYS A 272 -5.44 -23.45 6.94
C LYS A 272 -5.33 -21.94 7.20
N ALA A 273 -5.66 -21.12 6.20
CA ALA A 273 -5.67 -19.67 6.34
C ALA A 273 -6.62 -19.20 7.46
N LYS A 274 -7.81 -19.74 7.54
CA LYS A 274 -8.79 -19.40 8.58
C LYS A 274 -8.34 -19.82 9.99
N ILE A 275 -7.78 -21.02 10.16
CA ILE A 275 -7.19 -21.46 11.43
C ILE A 275 -6.05 -20.51 11.84
N SER A 276 -5.19 -20.17 10.90
CA SER A 276 -4.09 -19.20 11.14
C SER A 276 -4.64 -17.84 11.56
N HIS A 277 -5.62 -17.30 10.83
CA HIS A 277 -6.31 -16.05 11.16
C HIS A 277 -6.85 -16.08 12.60
N ASP A 278 -7.58 -17.13 12.98
CA ASP A 278 -8.21 -17.22 14.31
C ASP A 278 -7.15 -17.35 15.43
N SER A 279 -6.03 -18.01 15.13
CA SER A 279 -4.89 -18.07 16.03
C SER A 279 -4.25 -16.70 16.26
N PHE A 280 -4.06 -15.88 15.20
CA PHE A 280 -3.49 -14.54 15.31
C PHE A 280 -4.48 -13.53 15.89
N SER A 281 -5.78 -13.65 15.63
CA SER A 281 -6.83 -12.78 16.18
C SER A 281 -6.93 -12.85 17.71
N LYS A 282 -6.44 -13.93 18.32
CA LYS A 282 -6.28 -14.04 19.80
C LYS A 282 -5.12 -13.20 20.34
N LEU A 283 -4.16 -12.83 19.49
CA LEU A 283 -2.93 -12.12 19.88
C LEU A 283 -2.95 -10.65 19.42
N TYR A 284 -3.53 -10.37 18.27
CA TYR A 284 -3.51 -9.05 17.64
C TYR A 284 -4.90 -8.60 17.23
N LYS A 285 -5.17 -7.30 17.33
CA LYS A 285 -6.43 -6.69 16.90
C LYS A 285 -6.52 -6.49 15.39
N GLU A 286 -5.37 -6.30 14.73
CA GLU A 286 -5.29 -5.99 13.31
C GLU A 286 -4.81 -7.23 12.55
N VAL A 287 -5.75 -8.15 12.30
CA VAL A 287 -5.56 -9.41 11.55
C VAL A 287 -6.64 -9.48 10.49
N TYR A 288 -6.24 -9.72 9.24
CA TYR A 288 -7.17 -9.70 8.09
C TYR A 288 -6.92 -10.90 7.20
N LEU A 289 -7.99 -11.59 6.80
CA LEU A 289 -7.99 -12.60 5.77
C LEU A 289 -8.62 -12.02 4.52
N THR A 290 -7.87 -11.95 3.43
CA THR A 290 -8.25 -11.27 2.20
C THR A 290 -7.69 -12.00 0.96
N TYR A 291 -7.72 -11.34 -0.20
CA TYR A 291 -7.26 -11.88 -1.48
C TYR A 291 -6.49 -10.82 -2.27
N THR A 292 -5.62 -11.27 -3.17
CA THR A 292 -5.05 -10.41 -4.23
C THR A 292 -6.11 -9.99 -5.24
N LEU A 293 -5.96 -8.80 -5.84
CA LEU A 293 -6.80 -8.27 -6.90
C LEU A 293 -6.05 -8.26 -8.24
#